data_0be573fe66d476f34b60023f5705e379
#
_entry.id   0be573fe66d476f34b60023f5705e379
#
_cell.length_a   1.000
_cell.length_b   1.000
_cell.length_c   1.000
_cell.angle_alpha   90.00
_cell.angle_beta   90.00
_cell.angle_gamma   90.00
#
_symmetry.space_group_name_H-M   'P 1'
#
loop_
_entity.id
_entity.type
_entity.pdbx_description
1 polymer ?
#
loop_
_entity_poly.entity_id
_entity_poly.type
_entity_poly.pdbx_seq_one_letter_code
_entity_poly.pdbx_strand_id
1 'polypeptide(L)'
;MKAFLKKYSHAIAILYLPFYLFCFFGLEQRDTNYHIIESELDQYIPFCEWFVIPYFLWFAYVAATFAYFFFTNKRDFTRLCLFLFTGMTICLLVYYIWPNGQNLRPDLATLGRENIFTRMLAGLYTTDTSTNVCPSIHTFNSVGCCIAIFKSDALQNKKVIRIGALLLTISICLSTVCLKQHSIVDVFWGLVLSAVMYLPAYLPKLEQIPEQFRKANSTFY
;
A
#
# COMPACT_ATOMS: atom_id res chain seq x y z
N MET A 1 2.52 26.30 -22.33
CA MET A 1 2.78 26.15 -20.88
C MET A 1 1.49 26.01 -20.07
N LYS A 2 0.52 26.94 -20.12
CA LYS A 2 -0.76 26.88 -19.39
C LYS A 2 -1.58 25.60 -19.66
N ALA A 3 -1.67 25.15 -20.92
CA ALA A 3 -2.39 23.92 -21.27
C ALA A 3 -1.74 22.65 -20.68
N PHE A 4 -0.40 22.58 -20.64
CA PHE A 4 0.33 21.49 -20.02
C PHE A 4 0.10 21.45 -18.51
N LEU A 5 0.19 22.58 -17.81
CA LEU A 5 -0.08 22.70 -16.38
C LEU A 5 -1.52 22.30 -16.03
N LYS A 6 -2.50 22.69 -16.86
CA LYS A 6 -3.91 22.29 -16.69
C LYS A 6 -4.10 20.78 -16.89
N LYS A 7 -3.43 20.19 -17.90
CA LYS A 7 -3.48 18.75 -18.17
C LYS A 7 -2.96 17.92 -17.00
N TYR A 8 -1.85 18.34 -16.37
CA TYR A 8 -1.18 17.62 -15.28
C TYR A 8 -1.37 18.24 -13.90
N SER A 9 -2.44 19.01 -13.70
CA SER A 9 -2.74 19.62 -12.39
C SER A 9 -2.84 18.61 -11.24
N HIS A 10 -3.20 17.37 -11.52
CA HIS A 10 -3.25 16.26 -10.55
C HIS A 10 -1.85 15.76 -10.12
N ALA A 11 -0.77 16.18 -10.82
CA ALA A 11 0.60 15.84 -10.42
C ALA A 11 0.98 16.41 -9.05
N ILE A 12 0.28 17.43 -8.56
CA ILE A 12 0.48 17.98 -7.21
C ILE A 12 0.31 16.92 -6.12
N ALA A 13 -0.52 15.90 -6.36
CA ALA A 13 -0.71 14.78 -5.45
C ALA A 13 0.59 13.97 -5.21
N ILE A 14 1.53 13.99 -6.18
CA ILE A 14 2.82 13.28 -6.06
C ILE A 14 3.69 13.90 -4.95
N LEU A 15 3.49 15.19 -4.62
CA LEU A 15 4.21 15.86 -3.53
C LEU A 15 3.92 15.23 -2.15
N TYR A 16 2.85 14.47 -2.04
CA TYR A 16 2.57 13.69 -0.83
C TYR A 16 3.66 12.65 -0.54
N LEU A 17 4.23 12.02 -1.55
CA LEU A 17 5.19 10.92 -1.37
C LEU A 17 6.46 11.32 -0.61
N PRO A 18 7.17 12.42 -0.95
CA PRO A 18 8.32 12.87 -0.16
C PRO A 18 7.95 13.21 1.28
N PHE A 19 6.79 13.83 1.50
CA PHE A 19 6.29 14.12 2.85
C PHE A 19 6.02 12.84 3.63
N TYR A 20 5.34 11.87 3.01
CA TYR A 20 5.07 10.57 3.62
C TYR A 20 6.37 9.85 4.02
N LEU A 21 7.34 9.78 3.10
CA LEU A 21 8.63 9.13 3.36
C LEU A 21 9.39 9.80 4.49
N PHE A 22 9.39 11.13 4.54
CA PHE A 22 10.01 11.88 5.64
C PHE A 22 9.38 11.51 7.00
N CYS A 23 8.05 11.47 7.09
CA CYS A 23 7.33 11.07 8.30
C CYS A 23 7.61 9.61 8.66
N PHE A 24 7.56 8.71 7.67
CA PHE A 24 7.76 7.27 7.87
C PHE A 24 9.17 6.99 8.41
N PHE A 25 10.22 7.48 7.76
CA PHE A 25 11.59 7.29 8.23
C PHE A 25 11.85 7.95 9.58
N GLY A 26 11.19 9.06 9.88
CA GLY A 26 11.24 9.67 11.21
C GLY A 26 10.65 8.76 12.30
N LEU A 27 9.57 8.02 11.99
CA LEU A 27 8.98 7.03 12.90
C LEU A 27 9.85 5.79 13.07
N GLU A 28 10.47 5.31 11.98
CA GLU A 28 11.39 4.17 12.01
C GLU A 28 12.63 4.38 12.89
N GLN A 29 13.08 5.63 12.99
CA GLN A 29 14.26 5.99 13.80
C GLN A 29 13.90 6.36 15.25
N ARG A 30 12.61 6.30 15.62
CA ARG A 30 12.16 6.70 16.95
C ARG A 30 12.56 5.67 17.99
N ASP A 31 13.29 6.10 19.03
CA ASP A 31 13.55 5.26 20.21
C ASP A 31 12.35 5.35 21.16
N THR A 32 11.60 4.26 21.27
CA THR A 32 10.41 4.16 22.10
C THR A 32 10.07 2.71 22.42
N ASN A 33 9.20 2.50 23.41
CA ASN A 33 8.65 1.17 23.70
C ASN A 33 7.58 0.82 22.66
N TYR A 34 7.74 -0.30 22.00
CA TYR A 34 6.80 -0.81 21.01
C TYR A 34 5.86 -1.86 21.61
N HIS A 35 4.57 -1.74 21.28
CA HIS A 35 3.61 -2.80 21.55
C HIS A 35 3.81 -3.94 20.55
N ILE A 36 4.15 -5.12 21.07
CA ILE A 36 4.38 -6.28 20.21
C ILE A 36 3.06 -6.84 19.70
N ILE A 37 2.96 -6.93 18.38
CA ILE A 37 1.81 -7.47 17.65
C ILE A 37 2.15 -8.90 17.23
N GLU A 38 1.43 -9.85 17.77
CA GLU A 38 1.56 -11.26 17.43
C GLU A 38 0.24 -12.00 17.65
N SER A 39 0.11 -13.15 17.02
CA SER A 39 -1.00 -14.07 17.18
C SER A 39 -0.49 -15.50 17.25
N GLU A 40 -1.17 -16.37 17.98
CA GLU A 40 -0.86 -17.81 17.97
C GLU A 40 -0.87 -18.39 16.55
N LEU A 41 -1.68 -17.82 15.64
CA LEU A 41 -1.73 -18.24 14.25
C LEU A 41 -0.43 -17.98 13.49
N ASP A 42 0.40 -17.03 13.91
CA ASP A 42 1.67 -16.71 13.25
C ASP A 42 2.67 -17.87 13.37
N GLN A 43 2.53 -18.75 14.38
CA GLN A 43 3.37 -19.91 14.57
C GLN A 43 3.11 -21.00 13.52
N TYR A 44 1.88 -21.10 13.02
CA TYR A 44 1.49 -22.06 11.99
C TYR A 44 1.85 -21.62 10.57
N ILE A 45 2.21 -20.34 10.37
CA ILE A 45 2.62 -19.84 9.06
C ILE A 45 4.11 -20.13 8.88
N PRO A 46 4.50 -20.98 7.91
CA PRO A 46 5.90 -21.31 7.71
C PRO A 46 6.70 -20.12 7.18
N PHE A 47 7.95 -19.99 7.65
CA PHE A 47 8.91 -19.09 7.04
C PHE A 47 9.34 -19.60 5.67
N CYS A 48 9.29 -18.73 4.65
CA CYS A 48 9.66 -19.10 3.30
C CYS A 48 10.31 -17.90 2.57
N GLU A 49 11.62 -17.95 2.36
CA GLU A 49 12.42 -16.89 1.75
C GLU A 49 12.07 -16.60 0.28
N TRP A 50 11.46 -17.54 -0.44
CA TRP A 50 11.02 -17.34 -1.82
C TRP A 50 9.97 -16.25 -1.98
N PHE A 51 9.22 -15.98 -0.93
CA PHE A 51 8.24 -14.89 -0.89
C PHE A 51 8.87 -13.50 -0.93
N VAL A 52 10.19 -13.38 -0.88
CA VAL A 52 10.89 -12.11 -1.12
C VAL A 52 10.62 -11.59 -2.54
N ILE A 53 10.34 -12.46 -3.52
CA ILE A 53 9.99 -12.06 -4.89
C ILE A 53 8.69 -11.25 -4.92
N PRO A 54 7.52 -11.78 -4.51
CA PRO A 54 6.28 -11.00 -4.49
C PRO A 54 6.36 -9.80 -3.54
N TYR A 55 7.16 -9.85 -2.47
CA TYR A 55 7.40 -8.70 -1.60
C TYR A 55 8.05 -7.53 -2.38
N PHE A 56 9.12 -7.77 -3.13
CA PHE A 56 9.75 -6.73 -3.94
C PHE A 56 8.88 -6.30 -5.13
N LEU A 57 8.07 -7.20 -5.68
CA LEU A 57 7.12 -6.85 -6.73
C LEU A 57 6.05 -5.85 -6.26
N TRP A 58 5.82 -5.72 -4.96
CA TRP A 58 4.94 -4.69 -4.40
C TRP A 58 5.33 -3.28 -4.84
N PHE A 59 6.61 -2.93 -4.80
CA PHE A 59 7.10 -1.62 -5.24
C PHE A 59 6.75 -1.35 -6.71
N ALA A 60 7.04 -2.33 -7.57
CA ALA A 60 6.73 -2.22 -8.99
C ALA A 60 5.21 -2.17 -9.25
N TYR A 61 4.43 -2.95 -8.50
CA TYR A 61 2.98 -3.02 -8.63
C TYR A 61 2.31 -1.68 -8.28
N VAL A 62 2.68 -1.10 -7.15
CA VAL A 62 2.17 0.22 -6.73
C VAL A 62 2.60 1.29 -7.73
N ALA A 63 3.90 1.36 -8.08
CA ALA A 63 4.42 2.34 -9.02
C ALA A 63 3.77 2.23 -10.41
N ALA A 64 3.62 1.02 -10.94
CA ALA A 64 2.98 0.79 -12.24
C ALA A 64 1.51 1.19 -12.23
N THR A 65 0.78 0.89 -11.15
CA THR A 65 -0.64 1.28 -11.00
C THR A 65 -0.79 2.80 -10.96
N PHE A 66 0.05 3.48 -10.18
CA PHE A 66 0.09 4.94 -10.14
C PHE A 66 0.41 5.55 -11.51
N ALA A 67 1.48 5.08 -12.16
CA ALA A 67 1.90 5.57 -13.47
C ALA A 67 0.81 5.35 -14.52
N TYR A 68 0.20 4.17 -14.55
CA TYR A 68 -0.88 3.89 -15.49
C TYR A 68 -2.01 4.89 -15.35
N PHE A 69 -2.59 5.07 -14.16
CA PHE A 69 -3.72 5.97 -13.97
C PHE A 69 -3.32 7.44 -14.12
N PHE A 70 -2.11 7.82 -13.72
CA PHE A 70 -1.61 9.18 -13.90
C PHE A 70 -1.65 9.63 -15.37
N PHE A 71 -1.24 8.74 -16.29
CA PHE A 71 -1.18 9.08 -17.71
C PHE A 71 -2.48 8.82 -18.47
N THR A 72 -3.34 7.92 -17.96
CA THR A 72 -4.52 7.45 -18.73
C THR A 72 -5.84 8.02 -18.23
N ASN A 73 -6.03 8.16 -16.91
CA ASN A 73 -7.33 8.52 -16.34
C ASN A 73 -7.20 9.36 -15.06
N LYS A 74 -7.40 10.66 -15.17
CA LYS A 74 -7.32 11.59 -14.04
C LYS A 74 -8.29 11.25 -12.90
N ARG A 75 -9.51 10.78 -13.21
CA ARG A 75 -10.53 10.42 -12.21
C ARG A 75 -10.08 9.21 -11.39
N ASP A 76 -9.65 8.14 -12.07
CA ASP A 76 -9.19 6.91 -11.42
C ASP A 76 -7.89 7.18 -10.64
N PHE A 77 -7.00 8.01 -11.17
CA PHE A 77 -5.81 8.48 -10.45
C PHE A 77 -6.17 9.23 -9.16
N THR A 78 -7.11 10.17 -9.22
CA THR A 78 -7.52 10.95 -8.04
C THR A 78 -8.16 10.04 -6.97
N ARG A 79 -8.97 9.07 -7.39
CA ARG A 79 -9.57 8.07 -6.48
C ARG A 79 -8.51 7.19 -5.83
N LEU A 80 -7.52 6.74 -6.60
CA LEU A 80 -6.38 5.98 -6.10
C LEU A 80 -5.58 6.79 -5.07
N CYS A 81 -5.25 8.05 -5.39
CA CYS A 81 -4.57 8.95 -4.47
C CYS A 81 -5.38 9.17 -3.18
N LEU A 82 -6.68 9.44 -3.30
CA LEU A 82 -7.56 9.62 -2.14
C LEU A 82 -7.54 8.36 -1.25
N PHE A 83 -7.68 7.19 -1.86
CA PHE A 83 -7.65 5.92 -1.13
C PHE A 83 -6.30 5.73 -0.43
N LEU A 84 -5.20 5.69 -1.20
CA LEU A 84 -3.89 5.32 -0.66
C LEU A 84 -3.33 6.39 0.29
N PHE A 85 -3.37 7.66 -0.09
CA PHE A 85 -2.73 8.71 0.72
C PHE A 85 -3.46 8.94 2.04
N THR A 86 -4.79 8.88 2.05
CA THR A 86 -5.55 9.00 3.30
C THR A 86 -5.29 7.80 4.21
N GLY A 87 -5.33 6.57 3.68
CA GLY A 87 -5.07 5.38 4.49
C GLY A 87 -3.61 5.30 4.98
N MET A 88 -2.63 5.65 4.15
CA MET A 88 -1.22 5.75 4.56
C MET A 88 -1.03 6.81 5.66
N THR A 89 -1.74 7.95 5.57
CA THR A 89 -1.73 8.95 6.64
C THR A 89 -2.32 8.40 7.93
N ILE A 90 -3.41 7.63 7.84
CA ILE A 90 -4.00 6.95 9.00
C ILE A 90 -3.00 5.97 9.61
N CYS A 91 -2.28 5.17 8.80
CA CYS A 91 -1.22 4.29 9.29
C CYS A 91 -0.14 5.07 10.05
N LEU A 92 0.38 6.18 9.48
CA LEU A 92 1.37 7.02 10.15
C LEU A 92 0.86 7.56 11.49
N LEU A 93 -0.41 7.99 11.55
CA LEU A 93 -1.02 8.46 12.79
C LEU A 93 -1.14 7.34 13.82
N VAL A 94 -1.51 6.13 13.39
CA VAL A 94 -1.55 4.95 14.28
C VAL A 94 -0.14 4.66 14.81
N TYR A 95 0.88 4.61 13.95
CA TYR A 95 2.26 4.35 14.36
C TYR A 95 2.80 5.43 15.31
N TYR A 96 2.40 6.68 15.09
CA TYR A 96 2.79 7.79 15.96
C TYR A 96 2.16 7.69 17.36
N ILE A 97 0.84 7.45 17.42
CA ILE A 97 0.06 7.42 18.67
C ILE A 97 0.26 6.11 19.42
N TRP A 98 0.37 5.01 18.69
CA TRP A 98 0.50 3.67 19.22
C TRP A 98 1.67 2.94 18.55
N PRO A 99 2.91 3.20 18.99
CA PRO A 99 4.09 2.53 18.45
C PRO A 99 3.94 1.02 18.59
N ASN A 100 4.08 0.33 17.50
CA ASN A 100 3.90 -1.12 17.45
C ASN A 100 5.00 -1.79 16.64
N GLY A 101 5.24 -3.06 16.91
CA GLY A 101 6.27 -3.86 16.27
C GLY A 101 5.99 -5.35 16.41
N GLN A 102 6.88 -6.18 15.89
CA GLN A 102 6.77 -7.64 15.96
C GLN A 102 8.15 -8.29 16.19
N ASN A 103 8.15 -9.51 16.76
CA ASN A 103 9.35 -10.29 17.06
C ASN A 103 9.35 -11.65 16.31
N LEU A 104 8.71 -11.71 15.14
CA LEU A 104 8.49 -12.96 14.40
C LEU A 104 9.68 -13.36 13.51
N ARG A 105 10.63 -12.43 13.25
CA ARG A 105 11.74 -12.67 12.32
C ARG A 105 12.68 -13.75 12.83
N PRO A 106 12.95 -14.80 12.03
CA PRO A 106 13.96 -15.78 12.39
C PRO A 106 15.36 -15.16 12.26
N ASP A 107 16.29 -15.68 13.04
CA ASP A 107 17.70 -15.43 12.80
C ASP A 107 18.13 -16.17 11.52
N LEU A 108 18.44 -15.41 10.47
CA LEU A 108 18.80 -15.95 9.16
C LEU A 108 20.08 -16.78 9.21
N ALA A 109 20.99 -16.50 10.15
CA ALA A 109 22.24 -17.25 10.31
C ALA A 109 21.99 -18.69 10.82
N THR A 110 20.90 -18.89 11.56
CA THR A 110 20.55 -20.20 12.12
C THR A 110 19.72 -21.10 11.22
N LEU A 111 19.29 -20.59 10.03
CA LEU A 111 18.45 -21.35 9.09
C LEU A 111 19.15 -22.57 8.46
N GLY A 112 20.48 -22.67 8.57
CA GLY A 112 21.26 -23.77 7.98
C GLY A 112 21.27 -23.80 6.44
N ARG A 113 20.80 -22.72 5.79
CA ARG A 113 20.79 -22.55 4.35
C ARG A 113 21.07 -21.09 3.95
N GLU A 114 21.96 -20.91 3.01
CA GLU A 114 22.30 -19.62 2.43
C GLU A 114 22.07 -19.68 0.92
N ASN A 115 21.24 -18.76 0.43
CA ASN A 115 20.92 -18.62 -0.99
C ASN A 115 20.68 -17.15 -1.35
N ILE A 116 20.45 -16.85 -2.64
CA ILE A 116 20.22 -15.48 -3.09
C ILE A 116 19.03 -14.82 -2.37
N PHE A 117 17.97 -15.56 -2.07
CA PHE A 117 16.75 -15.03 -1.45
C PHE A 117 16.97 -14.70 0.04
N THR A 118 17.72 -15.53 0.77
CA THR A 118 18.08 -15.23 2.18
C THR A 118 19.00 -14.00 2.25
N ARG A 119 19.90 -13.80 1.28
CA ARG A 119 20.74 -12.58 1.19
C ARG A 119 19.90 -11.34 0.89
N MET A 120 18.96 -11.43 -0.06
CA MET A 120 18.01 -10.35 -0.37
C MET A 120 17.17 -10.00 0.88
N LEU A 121 16.73 -11.03 1.61
CA LEU A 121 15.94 -10.86 2.83
C LEU A 121 16.76 -10.22 3.96
N ALA A 122 18.04 -10.58 4.09
CA ALA A 122 18.93 -9.93 5.06
C ALA A 122 19.04 -8.42 4.80
N GLY A 123 19.21 -8.01 3.53
CA GLY A 123 19.17 -6.61 3.14
C GLY A 123 17.82 -5.95 3.40
N LEU A 124 16.71 -6.67 3.17
CA LEU A 124 15.39 -6.18 3.46
C LEU A 124 15.20 -5.92 4.97
N TYR A 125 15.59 -6.86 5.82
CA TYR A 125 15.44 -6.75 7.27
C TYR A 125 16.22 -5.57 7.90
N THR A 126 17.27 -5.10 7.23
CA THR A 126 18.02 -3.91 7.67
C THR A 126 17.38 -2.60 7.25
N THR A 127 16.59 -2.61 6.16
CA THR A 127 15.99 -1.40 5.59
C THR A 127 14.55 -1.19 6.05
N ASP A 128 13.79 -2.27 6.09
CA ASP A 128 12.40 -2.31 6.54
C ASP A 128 12.38 -2.99 7.91
N THR A 129 12.29 -2.21 8.97
CA THR A 129 12.44 -2.69 10.35
C THR A 129 11.25 -3.54 10.80
N SER A 130 11.31 -4.10 12.02
CA SER A 130 10.19 -4.85 12.61
C SER A 130 9.27 -3.96 13.43
N THR A 131 9.31 -2.64 13.21
CA THR A 131 8.49 -1.64 13.89
C THR A 131 7.50 -1.00 12.93
N ASN A 132 6.49 -0.32 13.47
CA ASN A 132 5.45 0.36 12.66
C ASN A 132 4.75 -0.59 11.67
N VAL A 133 4.33 -1.75 12.17
CA VAL A 133 3.84 -2.87 11.34
C VAL A 133 2.32 -2.91 11.21
N CYS A 134 1.56 -2.42 12.21
CA CYS A 134 0.10 -2.52 12.26
C CYS A 134 -0.59 -1.16 12.15
N PRO A 135 -1.48 -0.95 11.16
CA PRO A 135 -1.91 -1.83 10.05
C PRO A 135 -0.84 -2.01 8.95
N SER A 136 -0.82 -3.18 8.29
CA SER A 136 0.13 -3.44 7.19
C SER A 136 -0.12 -2.52 5.98
N ILE A 137 0.84 -1.63 5.69
CA ILE A 137 0.81 -0.76 4.51
C ILE A 137 0.96 -1.57 3.22
N HIS A 138 1.73 -2.65 3.24
CA HIS A 138 1.89 -3.56 2.10
C HIS A 138 0.55 -4.15 1.69
N THR A 139 -0.22 -4.68 2.66
CA THR A 139 -1.57 -5.20 2.43
C THR A 139 -2.50 -4.09 1.95
N PHE A 140 -2.54 -2.98 2.67
CA PHE A 140 -3.43 -1.86 2.37
C PHE A 140 -3.22 -1.31 0.94
N ASN A 141 -1.99 -1.01 0.57
CA ASN A 141 -1.67 -0.45 -0.75
C ASN A 141 -1.93 -1.47 -1.87
N SER A 142 -1.61 -2.75 -1.65
CA SER A 142 -1.88 -3.79 -2.66
C SER A 142 -3.37 -3.95 -2.94
N VAL A 143 -4.18 -3.99 -1.88
CA VAL A 143 -5.65 -4.06 -1.99
C VAL A 143 -6.19 -2.80 -2.67
N GLY A 144 -5.69 -1.62 -2.31
CA GLY A 144 -6.09 -0.35 -2.93
C GLY A 144 -5.79 -0.31 -4.44
N CYS A 145 -4.61 -0.76 -4.86
CA CYS A 145 -4.26 -0.89 -6.28
C CYS A 145 -5.17 -1.90 -7.00
N CYS A 146 -5.43 -3.05 -6.39
CA CYS A 146 -6.35 -4.06 -6.95
C CYS A 146 -7.76 -3.48 -7.12
N ILE A 147 -8.30 -2.81 -6.11
CA ILE A 147 -9.62 -2.15 -6.18
C ILE A 147 -9.63 -1.13 -7.32
N ALA A 148 -8.61 -0.28 -7.45
CA ALA A 148 -8.53 0.72 -8.52
C ALA A 148 -8.57 0.07 -9.91
N ILE A 149 -7.81 -1.01 -10.12
CA ILE A 149 -7.80 -1.77 -11.38
C ILE A 149 -9.19 -2.38 -11.66
N PHE A 150 -9.86 -2.92 -10.63
CA PHE A 150 -11.20 -3.51 -10.78
C PHE A 150 -12.31 -2.48 -10.98
N LYS A 151 -12.14 -1.25 -10.50
CA LYS A 151 -13.11 -0.16 -10.62
C LYS A 151 -12.88 0.73 -11.85
N SER A 152 -11.79 0.53 -12.58
CA SER A 152 -11.51 1.28 -13.80
C SER A 152 -12.33 0.77 -14.97
N ASP A 153 -13.10 1.65 -15.60
CA ASP A 153 -13.88 1.35 -16.80
C ASP A 153 -12.95 0.97 -17.97
N ALA A 154 -11.77 1.57 -18.06
CA ALA A 154 -10.78 1.27 -19.09
C ALA A 154 -10.21 -0.17 -18.99
N LEU A 155 -10.25 -0.76 -17.78
CA LEU A 155 -9.72 -2.10 -17.51
C LEU A 155 -10.81 -3.16 -17.32
N GLN A 156 -12.10 -2.82 -17.43
CA GLN A 156 -13.20 -3.74 -17.15
C GLN A 156 -13.15 -5.01 -18.01
N ASN A 157 -12.74 -4.92 -19.27
CA ASN A 157 -12.65 -6.04 -20.21
C ASN A 157 -11.24 -6.67 -20.28
N LYS A 158 -10.29 -6.20 -19.45
CA LYS A 158 -8.91 -6.69 -19.42
C LYS A 158 -8.75 -7.80 -18.38
N LYS A 159 -9.36 -8.95 -18.61
CA LYS A 159 -9.41 -10.09 -17.66
C LYS A 159 -8.01 -10.48 -17.15
N VAL A 160 -7.02 -10.58 -18.03
CA VAL A 160 -5.64 -10.97 -17.68
C VAL A 160 -5.03 -9.97 -16.67
N ILE A 161 -5.21 -8.66 -16.89
CA ILE A 161 -4.68 -7.63 -15.99
C ILE A 161 -5.39 -7.73 -14.62
N ARG A 162 -6.70 -7.90 -14.60
CA ARG A 162 -7.48 -8.01 -13.34
C ARG A 162 -7.13 -9.26 -12.55
N ILE A 163 -7.05 -10.42 -13.22
CA ILE A 163 -6.66 -11.67 -12.57
C ILE A 163 -5.20 -11.57 -12.08
N GLY A 164 -4.28 -11.05 -12.90
CA GLY A 164 -2.89 -10.83 -12.51
C GLY A 164 -2.75 -9.91 -11.30
N ALA A 165 -3.49 -8.80 -11.28
CA ALA A 165 -3.52 -7.89 -10.14
C ALA A 165 -4.03 -8.55 -8.85
N LEU A 166 -5.10 -9.37 -8.96
CA LEU A 166 -5.64 -10.10 -7.81
C LEU A 166 -4.64 -11.13 -7.28
N LEU A 167 -4.06 -11.95 -8.17
CA LEU A 167 -3.07 -12.96 -7.78
C LEU A 167 -1.83 -12.31 -7.15
N LEU A 168 -1.36 -11.21 -7.73
CA LEU A 168 -0.21 -10.47 -7.18
C LEU A 168 -0.54 -9.87 -5.82
N THR A 169 -1.72 -9.28 -5.64
CA THR A 169 -2.18 -8.76 -4.33
C THR A 169 -2.20 -9.86 -3.27
N ILE A 170 -2.77 -11.01 -3.58
CA ILE A 170 -2.78 -12.17 -2.66
C ILE A 170 -1.35 -12.61 -2.34
N SER A 171 -0.48 -12.73 -3.35
CA SER A 171 0.91 -13.13 -3.18
C SER A 171 1.69 -12.14 -2.32
N ILE A 172 1.45 -10.83 -2.47
CA ILE A 172 2.07 -9.79 -1.63
C ILE A 172 1.58 -9.91 -0.19
N CYS A 173 0.28 -10.05 0.05
CA CYS A 173 -0.24 -10.22 1.42
C CYS A 173 0.34 -11.49 2.09
N LEU A 174 0.44 -12.60 1.35
CA LEU A 174 1.08 -13.82 1.86
C LEU A 174 2.58 -13.61 2.10
N SER A 175 3.26 -12.84 1.26
CA SER A 175 4.69 -12.59 1.41
C SER A 175 5.01 -11.88 2.72
N THR A 176 4.18 -10.96 3.16
CA THR A 176 4.42 -10.22 4.42
C THR A 176 4.45 -11.15 5.64
N VAL A 177 3.57 -12.15 5.69
CA VAL A 177 3.49 -13.10 6.80
C VAL A 177 4.47 -14.27 6.65
N CYS A 178 4.73 -14.74 5.42
CA CYS A 178 5.70 -15.83 5.17
C CYS A 178 7.15 -15.38 5.35
N LEU A 179 7.46 -14.10 5.10
CA LEU A 179 8.75 -13.48 5.40
C LEU A 179 8.86 -12.99 6.84
N LYS A 180 7.84 -13.21 7.67
CA LYS A 180 7.81 -12.72 9.05
C LYS A 180 8.05 -11.21 9.18
N GLN A 181 7.62 -10.43 8.17
CA GLN A 181 7.62 -8.98 8.21
C GLN A 181 6.40 -8.44 8.97
N HIS A 182 5.29 -9.16 8.90
CA HIS A 182 4.02 -8.83 9.55
C HIS A 182 3.41 -10.03 10.25
N SER A 183 2.67 -9.78 11.32
CA SER A 183 1.68 -10.71 11.88
C SER A 183 0.44 -10.78 10.98
N ILE A 184 -0.31 -11.88 11.08
CA ILE A 184 -1.63 -11.97 10.45
C ILE A 184 -2.60 -10.88 10.95
N VAL A 185 -2.37 -10.38 12.18
CA VAL A 185 -3.12 -9.27 12.77
C VAL A 185 -2.91 -7.99 11.97
N ASP A 186 -1.69 -7.71 11.53
CA ASP A 186 -1.36 -6.52 10.75
C ASP A 186 -2.03 -6.57 9.37
N VAL A 187 -2.03 -7.76 8.76
CA VAL A 187 -2.71 -8.01 7.48
C VAL A 187 -4.21 -7.81 7.65
N PHE A 188 -4.82 -8.35 8.70
CA PHE A 188 -6.24 -8.18 9.00
C PHE A 188 -6.61 -6.69 9.13
N TRP A 189 -5.86 -5.90 9.90
CA TRP A 189 -6.13 -4.48 10.05
C TRP A 189 -5.86 -3.69 8.75
N GLY A 190 -4.91 -4.11 7.93
CA GLY A 190 -4.71 -3.57 6.59
C GLY A 190 -5.93 -3.80 5.67
N LEU A 191 -6.57 -4.99 5.75
CA LEU A 191 -7.81 -5.30 5.04
C LEU A 191 -9.00 -4.49 5.57
N VAL A 192 -9.13 -4.37 6.89
CA VAL A 192 -10.18 -3.53 7.53
C VAL A 192 -10.04 -2.08 7.09
N LEU A 193 -8.83 -1.53 7.14
CA LEU A 193 -8.57 -0.16 6.67
C LEU A 193 -8.93 -0.01 5.18
N SER A 194 -8.62 -1.02 4.36
CA SER A 194 -8.98 -1.01 2.94
C SER A 194 -10.49 -0.98 2.73
N ALA A 195 -11.25 -1.74 3.52
CA ALA A 195 -12.72 -1.73 3.48
C ALA A 195 -13.29 -0.37 3.90
N VAL A 196 -12.73 0.25 4.94
CA VAL A 196 -13.13 1.59 5.40
C VAL A 196 -12.83 2.64 4.33
N MET A 197 -11.63 2.63 3.75
CA MET A 197 -11.21 3.60 2.73
C MET A 197 -11.92 3.42 1.38
N TYR A 198 -12.47 2.23 1.11
CA TYR A 198 -13.30 2.00 -0.07
C TYR A 198 -14.53 2.91 -0.09
N LEU A 199 -15.13 3.18 1.07
CA LEU A 199 -16.35 3.97 1.18
C LEU A 199 -16.19 5.39 0.63
N PRO A 200 -15.25 6.23 1.11
CA PRO A 200 -15.09 7.59 0.59
C PRO A 200 -14.52 7.65 -0.83
N ALA A 201 -13.70 6.67 -1.24
CA ALA A 201 -13.04 6.73 -2.55
C ALA A 201 -13.91 6.21 -3.71
N TYR A 202 -14.81 5.23 -3.44
CA TYR A 202 -15.53 4.51 -4.50
C TYR A 202 -17.04 4.45 -4.35
N LEU A 203 -17.64 5.02 -3.27
CA LEU A 203 -19.09 5.08 -3.19
C LEU A 203 -19.69 6.08 -4.20
N PRO A 204 -20.86 5.74 -4.80
CA PRO A 204 -21.47 6.53 -5.89
C PRO A 204 -21.87 7.97 -5.52
N LYS A 205 -21.99 8.31 -4.23
CA LYS A 205 -22.40 9.66 -3.79
C LYS A 205 -21.44 10.78 -4.23
N LEU A 206 -20.18 10.48 -4.53
CA LEU A 206 -19.26 11.47 -5.14
C LEU A 206 -19.51 11.68 -6.64
N GLU A 207 -20.34 10.85 -7.28
CA GLU A 207 -20.78 11.05 -8.68
C GLU A 207 -21.93 12.02 -8.79
N GLN A 208 -22.66 12.27 -7.72
CA GLN A 208 -23.81 13.19 -7.64
C GLN A 208 -23.43 14.59 -7.12
N ILE A 209 -22.23 15.05 -7.40
CA ILE A 209 -22.02 16.50 -7.39
C ILE A 209 -22.89 17.03 -8.54
N PRO A 210 -24.00 17.78 -8.22
CA PRO A 210 -24.94 18.22 -9.23
C PRO A 210 -24.19 18.89 -10.38
N GLU A 211 -24.59 18.63 -11.62
CA GLU A 211 -23.99 19.28 -12.82
C GLU A 211 -23.93 20.82 -12.71
N GLN A 212 -24.76 21.42 -11.86
CA GLN A 212 -24.76 22.82 -11.51
C GLN A 212 -23.41 23.31 -10.94
N PHE A 213 -22.74 22.51 -10.10
CA PHE A 213 -21.38 22.82 -9.60
C PHE A 213 -20.29 22.53 -10.62
N ARG A 214 -20.56 21.66 -11.58
CA ARG A 214 -19.67 21.35 -12.70
C ARG A 214 -19.66 22.48 -13.72
N LYS A 215 -20.82 23.10 -13.94
CA LYS A 215 -20.98 24.28 -14.83
C LYS A 215 -20.44 25.56 -14.22
N ALA A 216 -20.58 25.79 -12.92
CA ALA A 216 -20.03 26.95 -12.24
C ALA A 216 -18.51 27.10 -12.38
N ASN A 217 -17.78 25.95 -12.40
CA ASN A 217 -16.33 25.94 -12.62
C ASN A 217 -15.91 26.01 -14.11
N SER A 218 -16.84 25.87 -15.06
CA SER A 218 -16.54 25.98 -16.49
C SER A 218 -16.79 27.40 -17.05
N THR A 219 -17.43 28.28 -16.27
CA THR A 219 -17.78 29.66 -16.68
C THR A 219 -16.70 30.69 -16.25
N PHE A 220 -15.64 30.26 -15.59
CA PHE A 220 -14.50 31.11 -15.23
C PHE A 220 -13.26 30.86 -16.12
N TYR A 221 -13.47 30.44 -17.38
CA TYR A 221 -12.39 30.33 -18.36
C TYR A 221 -12.81 30.92 -19.71
#